data_81cf01dea04f2096250d83c447411653
#
_entry.id   81cf01dea04f2096250d83c447411653
#
_cell.length_a   1.000
_cell.length_b   1.000
_cell.length_c   1.000
_cell.angle_alpha   90.00
_cell.angle_beta   90.00
_cell.angle_gamma   90.00
#
_symmetry.space_group_name_H-M   'P 1'
#
loop_
_entity.id
_entity.type
_entity.pdbx_description
1 polymer ?
#
loop_
_entity_poly.entity_id
_entity_poly.type
_entity_poly.pdbx_seq_one_letter_code
_entity_poly.pdbx_strand_id
1 'polypeptide(L)'
;MIEHRHEVAGDEVVIRVVETEDDLEGFRDFIRAHLGFLGLDSETTGLDIYSDDFRCRTVQFGTPHEAWVVPVELGPAYEGAVIDALKAVNGFVLHNASFDLQVFERTLSVPMETMWPKVKDTRILSHLVDPRGKDEGGIGHSLEETVRHYVDSEVADKVKTLMADLAAARKGVTKATIWKKVELFDPVYNLYAGMDPILAARLIQKLAPLVKVRDELIDNEHRLAEICSYMERQGFLLDVEYTEELSLDLKVKESHYNEVALNFGCEKINSTDQVADVLESMGVRIIGRTPSGKRQVNDDLLSKLVMEGSPEVSQFAEAVIEGKKAGKWRKTWVDTFLKTRDSQNRCHASINPLRARTARMSITGIPAQTLPSGDWIIRRCFLADEGHKMASVDYQAQELRVLAALSRDKAMVEAFLNDEDLHLKTARAAWPDREITKDSPERKYAKTVNFGRVYGGGAKTVAEQTGLDMAQAQQVVSGFDRAYPEVQKLSQRLQREAIRNGYITTPFIDGLGGRRLPVDPQRAYSALNYLIQSSSRDVTARALLRLHDAGFTPYLRLPIHDEILASVPADHAEWGAKRIGELMAEQMGPVLIGTDPEVGGRSWGSLYGAEY
;
A
#
# COMPACT_ATOMS: atom_id res chain seq x y z
N MET A 1 8.42 41.04 -4.88
CA MET A 1 7.47 40.02 -5.39
C MET A 1 7.85 39.64 -6.82
N ILE A 2 8.10 38.37 -7.08
CA ILE A 2 8.37 37.82 -8.41
C ILE A 2 7.05 37.34 -9.02
N GLU A 3 6.86 37.54 -10.34
CA GLU A 3 5.71 37.08 -11.09
C GLU A 3 6.15 36.25 -12.27
N HIS A 4 5.57 35.03 -12.40
CA HIS A 4 5.74 34.16 -13.54
C HIS A 4 4.38 34.01 -14.25
N ARG A 5 4.38 34.12 -15.59
CA ARG A 5 3.20 33.89 -16.42
C ARG A 5 3.41 32.64 -17.24
N HIS A 6 2.37 31.83 -17.31
CA HIS A 6 2.38 30.59 -18.06
C HIS A 6 1.00 30.33 -18.66
N GLU A 7 0.89 29.38 -19.56
CA GLU A 7 -0.37 28.98 -20.18
C GLU A 7 -0.75 27.56 -19.76
N VAL A 8 -2.01 27.34 -19.38
CA VAL A 8 -2.57 26.03 -19.05
C VAL A 8 -3.90 25.88 -19.79
N ALA A 9 -3.98 24.91 -20.68
CA ALA A 9 -5.17 24.62 -21.48
C ALA A 9 -5.73 25.86 -22.23
N GLY A 10 -4.85 26.74 -22.72
CA GLY A 10 -5.19 27.95 -23.45
C GLY A 10 -5.50 29.19 -22.58
N ASP A 11 -5.45 29.06 -21.26
CA ASP A 11 -5.65 30.18 -20.33
C ASP A 11 -4.30 30.63 -19.75
N GLU A 12 -4.10 31.96 -19.69
CA GLU A 12 -2.97 32.51 -18.93
C GLU A 12 -3.16 32.26 -17.44
N VAL A 13 -2.11 31.78 -16.78
CA VAL A 13 -2.03 31.62 -15.32
C VAL A 13 -0.87 32.45 -14.77
N VAL A 14 -1.04 32.96 -13.55
CA VAL A 14 -0.05 33.82 -12.91
C VAL A 14 0.40 33.19 -11.60
N ILE A 15 1.71 33.07 -11.42
CA ILE A 15 2.33 32.59 -10.17
C ILE A 15 3.06 33.77 -9.54
N ARG A 16 2.69 34.13 -8.32
CA ARG A 16 3.32 35.16 -7.51
C ARG A 16 4.13 34.57 -6.39
N VAL A 17 5.38 34.96 -6.30
CA VAL A 17 6.32 34.51 -5.25
C VAL A 17 6.57 35.65 -4.29
N VAL A 18 6.34 35.42 -3.02
CA VAL A 18 6.63 36.37 -1.94
C VAL A 18 8.13 36.40 -1.73
N GLU A 19 8.78 37.57 -1.90
CA GLU A 19 10.22 37.74 -1.67
C GLU A 19 10.51 38.42 -0.34
N THR A 20 9.66 39.40 0.02
CA THR A 20 9.85 40.22 1.22
C THR A 20 8.59 40.20 2.09
N GLU A 21 8.73 40.62 3.35
CA GLU A 21 7.57 40.72 4.26
C GLU A 21 6.50 41.69 3.74
N ASP A 22 6.88 42.72 2.99
CA ASP A 22 5.92 43.67 2.40
C ASP A 22 5.00 42.99 1.37
N ASP A 23 5.50 41.97 0.67
CA ASP A 23 4.71 41.19 -0.30
C ASP A 23 3.63 40.34 0.38
N LEU A 24 3.77 40.03 1.66
CA LEU A 24 2.79 39.25 2.43
C LEU A 24 1.41 39.92 2.49
N GLU A 25 1.33 41.25 2.38
CA GLU A 25 0.03 41.92 2.36
C GLU A 25 -0.74 41.57 1.09
N GLY A 26 -0.07 41.50 -0.07
CA GLY A 26 -0.69 41.03 -1.30
C GLY A 26 -1.18 39.58 -1.19
N PHE A 27 -0.41 38.71 -0.54
CA PHE A 27 -0.83 37.34 -0.24
C PHE A 27 -2.08 37.31 0.69
N ARG A 28 -2.10 38.13 1.75
CA ARG A 28 -3.26 38.22 2.64
C ARG A 28 -4.50 38.74 1.92
N ASP A 29 -4.34 39.69 0.98
CA ASP A 29 -5.43 40.15 0.12
C ASP A 29 -5.99 39.06 -0.76
N PHE A 30 -5.11 38.27 -1.36
CA PHE A 30 -5.47 37.08 -2.14
C PHE A 30 -6.29 36.09 -1.29
N ILE A 31 -5.84 35.79 -0.07
CA ILE A 31 -6.57 34.88 0.83
C ILE A 31 -7.94 35.47 1.21
N ARG A 32 -8.01 36.76 1.55
CA ARG A 32 -9.29 37.44 1.88
C ARG A 32 -10.30 37.39 0.72
N ALA A 33 -9.81 37.45 -0.51
CA ALA A 33 -10.64 37.33 -1.71
C ALA A 33 -11.10 35.90 -2.02
N HIS A 34 -10.44 34.88 -1.48
CA HIS A 34 -10.63 33.46 -1.86
C HIS A 34 -10.82 32.53 -0.64
N LEU A 35 -11.73 32.89 0.29
CA LEU A 35 -12.00 32.09 1.51
C LEU A 35 -12.73 30.77 1.27
N GLY A 36 -13.19 30.48 0.06
CA GLY A 36 -13.94 29.27 -0.29
C GLY A 36 -13.03 28.04 -0.38
N PHE A 37 -12.66 27.65 -1.59
CA PHE A 37 -11.75 26.53 -1.88
C PHE A 37 -10.53 27.01 -2.64
N LEU A 38 -9.34 26.58 -2.18
CA LEU A 38 -8.07 26.81 -2.85
C LEU A 38 -7.32 25.50 -3.07
N GLY A 39 -6.59 25.40 -4.18
CA GLY A 39 -5.51 24.42 -4.33
C GLY A 39 -4.44 24.71 -3.29
N LEU A 40 -3.89 23.64 -2.70
CA LEU A 40 -2.87 23.71 -1.66
C LEU A 40 -1.80 22.67 -1.92
N ASP A 41 -0.55 23.04 -1.75
CA ASP A 41 0.59 22.16 -1.92
C ASP A 41 1.78 22.63 -1.08
N SER A 42 2.79 21.81 -0.87
CA SER A 42 4.01 22.17 -0.16
C SER A 42 5.26 21.62 -0.84
N GLU A 43 6.32 22.42 -0.88
CA GLU A 43 7.64 21.97 -1.31
C GLU A 43 8.58 21.81 -0.12
N THR A 44 9.29 20.70 -0.11
CA THR A 44 10.07 20.25 1.03
C THR A 44 11.49 19.85 0.63
N THR A 45 12.35 19.64 1.62
CA THR A 45 13.74 19.18 1.39
C THR A 45 13.86 17.72 0.97
N GLY A 46 12.75 16.96 0.98
CA GLY A 46 12.69 15.55 0.60
C GLY A 46 11.39 14.89 1.04
N LEU A 47 11.32 13.57 1.00
CA LEU A 47 10.10 12.81 1.31
C LEU A 47 10.08 12.24 2.74
N ASP A 48 11.21 12.26 3.44
CA ASP A 48 11.33 11.71 4.80
C ASP A 48 10.94 12.78 5.82
N ILE A 49 9.63 12.93 6.03
CA ILE A 49 9.03 13.99 6.86
C ILE A 49 9.60 13.99 8.28
N TYR A 50 9.92 12.82 8.81
CA TYR A 50 10.31 12.65 10.21
C TYR A 50 11.83 12.68 10.43
N SER A 51 12.64 12.88 9.39
CA SER A 51 14.08 13.07 9.55
C SER A 51 14.40 14.43 10.21
N ASP A 52 15.51 14.50 10.94
CA ASP A 52 15.91 15.70 11.68
C ASP A 52 16.26 16.89 10.78
N ASP A 53 16.69 16.63 9.55
CA ASP A 53 17.05 17.65 8.56
C ASP A 53 15.91 18.02 7.61
N PHE A 54 14.72 17.47 7.83
CA PHE A 54 13.53 17.77 7.03
C PHE A 54 13.02 19.18 7.30
N ARG A 55 12.67 19.90 6.22
CA ARG A 55 12.07 21.23 6.28
C ARG A 55 11.01 21.39 5.21
N CYS A 56 9.94 22.09 5.54
CA CYS A 56 9.07 22.70 4.57
C CYS A 56 9.77 23.97 4.05
N ARG A 57 9.88 24.12 2.75
CA ARG A 57 10.55 25.26 2.13
C ARG A 57 9.55 26.32 1.69
N THR A 58 8.52 25.91 1.00
CA THR A 58 7.46 26.78 0.49
C THR A 58 6.09 26.14 0.66
N VAL A 59 5.05 26.96 0.84
CA VAL A 59 3.65 26.54 0.81
C VAL A 59 2.93 27.35 -0.25
N GLN A 60 2.13 26.69 -1.08
CA GLN A 60 1.49 27.27 -2.25
C GLN A 60 -0.03 27.21 -2.14
N PHE A 61 -0.68 28.33 -2.44
CA PHE A 61 -2.13 28.44 -2.52
C PHE A 61 -2.54 28.85 -3.92
N GLY A 62 -3.54 28.22 -4.50
CA GLY A 62 -3.93 28.51 -5.88
C GLY A 62 -5.42 28.44 -6.17
N THR A 63 -5.87 29.34 -7.02
CA THR A 63 -7.10 29.23 -7.81
C THR A 63 -6.79 28.51 -9.14
N PRO A 64 -7.76 28.25 -10.01
CA PRO A 64 -7.47 27.75 -11.38
C PRO A 64 -6.61 28.67 -12.26
N HIS A 65 -6.43 29.94 -11.89
CA HIS A 65 -5.75 30.94 -12.73
C HIS A 65 -4.58 31.65 -12.05
N GLU A 66 -4.45 31.56 -10.74
CA GLU A 66 -3.45 32.30 -9.98
C GLU A 66 -2.96 31.46 -8.80
N ALA A 67 -1.65 31.49 -8.54
CA ALA A 67 -1.07 30.90 -7.32
C ALA A 67 -0.13 31.87 -6.63
N TRP A 68 -0.04 31.69 -5.31
CA TRP A 68 0.92 32.36 -4.45
C TRP A 68 1.86 31.32 -3.80
N VAL A 69 3.15 31.54 -3.95
CA VAL A 69 4.22 30.73 -3.36
C VAL A 69 4.78 31.52 -2.18
N VAL A 70 4.62 30.97 -0.97
CA VAL A 70 5.12 31.60 0.26
C VAL A 70 6.30 30.82 0.81
N PRO A 71 7.52 31.39 0.82
CA PRO A 71 8.73 30.73 1.28
C PRO A 71 8.82 30.73 2.81
N VAL A 72 8.21 29.73 3.45
CA VAL A 72 8.16 29.60 4.92
C VAL A 72 9.53 29.47 5.58
N GLU A 73 10.54 28.95 4.87
CA GLU A 73 11.91 28.86 5.41
C GLU A 73 12.58 30.22 5.65
N LEU A 74 11.98 31.33 5.19
CA LEU A 74 12.48 32.68 5.47
C LEU A 74 12.18 33.16 6.91
N GLY A 75 11.26 32.49 7.62
CA GLY A 75 11.06 32.72 9.04
C GLY A 75 9.62 33.03 9.48
N PRO A 76 9.47 33.44 10.74
CA PRO A 76 8.17 33.47 11.44
C PRO A 76 7.08 34.33 10.79
N ALA A 77 7.44 35.42 10.10
CA ALA A 77 6.45 36.27 9.44
C ALA A 77 5.75 35.54 8.29
N TYR A 78 6.51 34.74 7.53
CA TYR A 78 6.02 33.92 6.42
C TYR A 78 5.25 32.71 6.93
N GLU A 79 5.76 32.02 7.95
CA GLU A 79 5.07 30.91 8.62
C GLU A 79 3.74 31.38 9.19
N GLY A 80 3.71 32.52 9.89
CA GLY A 80 2.50 33.09 10.46
C GLY A 80 1.45 33.41 9.40
N ALA A 81 1.84 33.99 8.27
CA ALA A 81 0.92 34.28 7.18
C ALA A 81 0.30 33.00 6.57
N VAL A 82 1.10 31.93 6.43
CA VAL A 82 0.60 30.61 5.97
C VAL A 82 -0.33 29.99 7.01
N ILE A 83 0.03 29.99 8.28
CA ILE A 83 -0.82 29.44 9.37
C ILE A 83 -2.18 30.17 9.41
N ASP A 84 -2.18 31.49 9.27
CA ASP A 84 -3.42 32.28 9.24
C ASP A 84 -4.27 31.93 8.01
N ALA A 85 -3.66 31.74 6.85
CA ALA A 85 -4.35 31.30 5.63
C ALA A 85 -4.95 29.90 5.78
N LEU A 86 -4.19 28.94 6.34
CA LEU A 86 -4.67 27.57 6.61
C LEU A 86 -5.89 27.57 7.56
N LYS A 87 -5.94 28.49 8.51
CA LYS A 87 -7.08 28.66 9.42
C LYS A 87 -8.29 29.33 8.75
N ALA A 88 -8.04 30.38 7.96
CA ALA A 88 -9.08 31.22 7.40
C ALA A 88 -9.86 30.59 6.25
N VAL A 89 -9.20 29.84 5.38
CA VAL A 89 -9.80 29.22 4.20
C VAL A 89 -10.69 28.04 4.61
N ASN A 90 -11.88 27.96 4.02
CA ASN A 90 -12.90 26.95 4.37
C ASN A 90 -12.61 25.56 3.80
N GLY A 91 -11.90 25.47 2.67
CA GLY A 91 -11.62 24.20 2.03
C GLY A 91 -10.37 24.22 1.15
N PHE A 92 -9.73 23.07 1.05
CA PHE A 92 -8.53 22.90 0.26
C PHE A 92 -8.64 21.71 -0.69
N VAL A 93 -8.06 21.89 -1.87
CA VAL A 93 -7.87 20.82 -2.86
C VAL A 93 -6.39 20.45 -2.89
N LEU A 94 -6.08 19.23 -2.53
CA LEU A 94 -4.73 18.69 -2.58
C LEU A 94 -4.68 17.44 -3.47
N HIS A 95 -3.47 17.01 -3.80
CA HIS A 95 -3.23 15.72 -4.43
C HIS A 95 -2.35 14.87 -3.54
N ASN A 96 -2.89 13.84 -2.89
CA ASN A 96 -2.23 13.04 -1.86
C ASN A 96 -2.03 13.81 -0.54
N ALA A 97 -3.11 14.37 -0.04
CA ALA A 97 -3.15 15.28 1.11
C ALA A 97 -2.44 14.78 2.37
N SER A 98 -2.39 13.47 2.60
CA SER A 98 -1.72 12.89 3.78
C SER A 98 -0.28 13.39 3.95
N PHE A 99 0.45 13.58 2.85
CA PHE A 99 1.82 14.09 2.90
C PHE A 99 1.86 15.53 3.40
N ASP A 100 1.13 16.43 2.74
CA ASP A 100 1.18 17.87 3.05
C ASP A 100 0.66 18.17 4.45
N LEU A 101 -0.38 17.47 4.90
CA LEU A 101 -0.94 17.70 6.23
C LEU A 101 0.03 17.26 7.33
N GLN A 102 0.78 16.18 7.14
CA GLN A 102 1.86 15.79 8.05
C GLN A 102 3.01 16.81 8.03
N VAL A 103 3.35 17.35 6.85
CA VAL A 103 4.34 18.44 6.72
C VAL A 103 3.90 19.66 7.53
N PHE A 104 2.65 20.12 7.40
CA PHE A 104 2.15 21.27 8.12
C PHE A 104 2.12 21.04 9.63
N GLU A 105 1.73 19.86 10.08
CA GLU A 105 1.77 19.54 11.51
C GLU A 105 3.19 19.56 12.06
N ARG A 106 4.12 18.91 11.38
CA ARG A 106 5.51 18.81 11.85
C ARG A 106 6.27 20.14 11.80
N THR A 107 6.08 20.92 10.74
CA THR A 107 6.91 22.11 10.49
C THR A 107 6.23 23.43 10.89
N LEU A 108 4.91 23.51 10.86
CA LEU A 108 4.14 24.71 11.15
C LEU A 108 3.25 24.57 12.39
N SER A 109 3.28 23.41 13.05
CA SER A 109 2.42 23.12 14.22
C SER A 109 0.90 23.30 13.95
N VAL A 110 0.47 23.00 12.71
CA VAL A 110 -0.94 23.00 12.33
C VAL A 110 -1.48 21.56 12.42
N PRO A 111 -2.32 21.23 13.42
CA PRO A 111 -2.77 19.86 13.63
C PRO A 111 -3.52 19.30 12.43
N MET A 112 -3.22 18.07 12.04
CA MET A 112 -3.92 17.36 10.95
C MET A 112 -5.43 17.28 11.21
N GLU A 113 -5.83 17.12 12.46
CA GLU A 113 -7.23 17.07 12.89
C GLU A 113 -8.04 18.32 12.50
N THR A 114 -7.39 19.47 12.41
CA THR A 114 -8.02 20.73 11.99
C THR A 114 -8.08 20.87 10.47
N MET A 115 -7.22 20.17 9.75
CA MET A 115 -7.08 20.28 8.31
C MET A 115 -7.95 19.26 7.55
N TRP A 116 -7.98 18.01 7.97
CA TRP A 116 -8.71 16.95 7.27
C TRP A 116 -10.17 17.28 6.97
N PRO A 117 -10.94 17.92 7.87
CA PRO A 117 -12.32 18.29 7.56
C PRO A 117 -12.47 19.27 6.39
N LYS A 118 -11.40 19.97 6.02
CA LYS A 118 -11.37 20.97 4.94
C LYS A 118 -10.87 20.40 3.60
N VAL A 119 -10.42 19.13 3.55
CA VAL A 119 -9.68 18.56 2.41
C VAL A 119 -10.60 17.89 1.41
N LYS A 120 -10.33 18.13 0.13
CA LYS A 120 -10.75 17.30 -1.01
C LYS A 120 -9.48 16.83 -1.73
N ASP A 121 -9.25 15.53 -1.71
CA ASP A 121 -8.05 14.91 -2.29
C ASP A 121 -8.33 14.39 -3.71
N THR A 122 -7.70 15.01 -4.69
CA THR A 122 -7.89 14.64 -6.11
C THR A 122 -7.35 13.26 -6.46
N ARG A 123 -6.40 12.71 -5.67
CA ARG A 123 -5.94 11.34 -5.85
C ARG A 123 -7.02 10.32 -5.45
N ILE A 124 -7.75 10.57 -4.35
CA ILE A 124 -8.90 9.76 -3.95
C ILE A 124 -9.98 9.83 -5.03
N LEU A 125 -10.33 11.03 -5.49
CA LEU A 125 -11.34 11.20 -6.54
C LEU A 125 -10.95 10.51 -7.84
N SER A 126 -9.69 10.62 -8.26
CA SER A 126 -9.17 9.93 -9.45
C SER A 126 -9.34 8.42 -9.36
N HIS A 127 -9.04 7.81 -8.21
CA HIS A 127 -9.22 6.38 -7.98
C HIS A 127 -10.71 5.98 -8.00
N LEU A 128 -11.60 6.82 -7.49
CA LEU A 128 -13.04 6.57 -7.52
C LEU A 128 -13.65 6.70 -8.93
N VAL A 129 -13.00 7.46 -9.83
CA VAL A 129 -13.37 7.53 -11.25
C VAL A 129 -12.91 6.29 -12.01
N ASP A 130 -11.64 5.93 -11.90
CA ASP A 130 -11.05 4.71 -12.49
C ASP A 130 -9.89 4.23 -11.62
N PRO A 131 -10.04 3.10 -10.92
CA PRO A 131 -9.03 2.62 -9.98
C PRO A 131 -7.80 1.98 -10.62
N ARG A 132 -7.75 1.85 -11.96
CA ARG A 132 -6.68 1.16 -12.67
C ARG A 132 -5.39 1.97 -12.71
N GLY A 133 -4.27 1.31 -12.45
CA GLY A 133 -2.94 1.82 -12.79
C GLY A 133 -2.63 1.73 -14.29
N LYS A 134 -1.51 2.30 -14.73
CA LYS A 134 -1.07 2.28 -16.14
C LYS A 134 -0.84 0.87 -16.66
N ASP A 135 -0.26 0.01 -15.87
CA ASP A 135 -0.01 -1.40 -16.16
C ASP A 135 -1.29 -2.24 -16.28
N GLU A 136 -2.41 -1.69 -15.81
CA GLU A 136 -3.73 -2.28 -15.88
C GLU A 136 -4.63 -1.67 -16.97
N GLY A 137 -4.09 -0.78 -17.80
CA GLY A 137 -4.81 -0.08 -18.85
C GLY A 137 -5.57 1.17 -18.39
N GLY A 138 -5.29 1.66 -17.18
CA GLY A 138 -5.77 2.95 -16.68
C GLY A 138 -4.78 4.08 -16.96
N ILE A 139 -5.09 5.26 -16.43
CA ILE A 139 -4.25 6.46 -16.58
C ILE A 139 -3.19 6.63 -15.49
N GLY A 140 -3.36 5.93 -14.36
CA GLY A 140 -2.59 6.14 -13.14
C GLY A 140 -3.17 7.25 -12.26
N HIS A 141 -2.52 7.50 -11.10
CA HIS A 141 -3.06 8.36 -10.05
C HIS A 141 -2.06 9.39 -9.50
N SER A 142 -0.93 9.63 -10.17
CA SER A 142 -0.10 10.79 -9.84
C SER A 142 -0.75 12.09 -10.35
N LEU A 143 -0.39 13.23 -9.77
CA LEU A 143 -0.89 14.52 -10.23
C LEU A 143 -0.58 14.72 -11.73
N GLU A 144 0.64 14.42 -12.15
CA GLU A 144 1.05 14.48 -13.55
C GLU A 144 0.18 13.62 -14.47
N GLU A 145 -0.09 12.36 -14.10
CA GLU A 145 -0.88 11.42 -14.92
C GLU A 145 -2.32 11.89 -15.06
N THR A 146 -2.91 12.35 -13.99
CA THR A 146 -4.29 12.85 -13.95
C THR A 146 -4.42 14.19 -14.68
N VAL A 147 -3.48 15.11 -14.50
CA VAL A 147 -3.43 16.39 -15.22
C VAL A 147 -3.27 16.16 -16.71
N ARG A 148 -2.36 15.27 -17.12
CA ARG A 148 -2.15 14.88 -18.52
C ARG A 148 -3.44 14.48 -19.22
N HIS A 149 -4.26 13.70 -18.53
CA HIS A 149 -5.49 13.15 -19.08
C HIS A 149 -6.67 14.10 -19.03
N TYR A 150 -6.85 14.81 -17.91
CA TYR A 150 -8.07 15.57 -17.64
C TYR A 150 -7.92 17.09 -17.88
N VAL A 151 -6.72 17.63 -17.83
CA VAL A 151 -6.48 19.08 -17.86
C VAL A 151 -5.67 19.48 -19.10
N ASP A 152 -4.38 19.10 -19.14
CA ASP A 152 -3.46 19.52 -20.17
C ASP A 152 -2.24 18.58 -20.27
N SER A 153 -2.10 17.89 -21.39
CA SER A 153 -1.00 16.94 -21.60
C SER A 153 0.35 17.64 -21.79
N GLU A 154 0.38 18.81 -22.41
CA GLU A 154 1.60 19.55 -22.69
C GLU A 154 2.20 20.14 -21.41
N VAL A 155 1.34 20.72 -20.56
CA VAL A 155 1.75 21.25 -19.24
C VAL A 155 2.24 20.11 -18.35
N ALA A 156 1.54 18.98 -18.31
CA ALA A 156 1.97 17.81 -17.52
C ALA A 156 3.36 17.32 -17.92
N ASP A 157 3.66 17.28 -19.22
CA ASP A 157 4.98 16.89 -19.71
C ASP A 157 6.07 17.89 -19.34
N LYS A 158 5.79 19.18 -19.46
CA LYS A 158 6.73 20.24 -19.08
C LYS A 158 7.02 20.25 -17.59
N VAL A 159 5.99 20.24 -16.75
CA VAL A 159 6.14 20.29 -15.28
C VAL A 159 6.91 19.07 -14.76
N LYS A 160 6.66 17.89 -15.30
CA LYS A 160 7.36 16.65 -14.92
C LYS A 160 8.88 16.74 -15.06
N THR A 161 9.37 17.38 -16.11
CA THR A 161 10.81 17.42 -16.43
C THR A 161 11.54 18.54 -15.74
N LEU A 162 10.84 19.61 -15.31
CA LEU A 162 11.45 20.83 -14.77
C LEU A 162 12.55 20.55 -13.72
N MET A 163 12.21 19.85 -12.66
CA MET A 163 13.15 19.59 -11.57
C MET A 163 14.23 18.55 -11.95
N ALA A 164 13.92 17.62 -12.83
CA ALA A 164 14.89 16.64 -13.33
C ALA A 164 15.92 17.31 -14.24
N ASP A 165 15.49 18.19 -15.12
CA ASP A 165 16.33 18.95 -16.03
C ASP A 165 17.22 19.95 -15.26
N LEU A 166 16.64 20.59 -14.24
CA LEU A 166 17.36 21.46 -13.32
C LEU A 166 18.47 20.72 -12.55
N ALA A 167 18.18 19.49 -12.12
CA ALA A 167 19.17 18.63 -11.46
C ALA A 167 20.27 18.19 -12.43
N ALA A 168 19.90 17.80 -13.65
CA ALA A 168 20.86 17.35 -14.68
C ALA A 168 21.82 18.48 -15.12
N ALA A 169 21.37 19.73 -15.10
CA ALA A 169 22.20 20.90 -15.40
C ALA A 169 23.23 21.24 -14.31
N ARG A 170 23.21 20.58 -13.13
CA ARG A 170 24.06 20.88 -11.97
C ARG A 170 24.95 19.70 -11.61
N LYS A 171 26.27 19.89 -11.65
CA LYS A 171 27.26 18.85 -11.30
C LYS A 171 27.07 18.35 -9.86
N GLY A 172 26.98 17.05 -9.68
CA GLY A 172 26.85 16.42 -8.35
C GLY A 172 25.46 16.59 -7.70
N VAL A 173 24.45 16.93 -8.49
CA VAL A 173 23.07 17.01 -8.06
C VAL A 173 22.25 15.93 -8.79
N THR A 174 21.39 15.24 -8.06
CA THR A 174 20.48 14.23 -8.57
C THR A 174 19.04 14.69 -8.39
N LYS A 175 18.09 14.03 -9.06
CA LYS A 175 16.66 14.28 -8.86
C LYS A 175 16.22 14.16 -7.38
N ALA A 176 16.88 13.31 -6.61
CA ALA A 176 16.58 13.15 -5.18
C ALA A 176 17.17 14.27 -4.31
N THR A 177 18.30 14.87 -4.71
CA THR A 177 19.01 15.87 -3.89
C THR A 177 18.76 17.32 -4.31
N ILE A 178 18.13 17.55 -5.46
CA ILE A 178 17.84 18.90 -5.95
C ILE A 178 16.98 19.71 -4.97
N TRP A 179 16.04 19.07 -4.31
CA TRP A 179 15.08 19.66 -3.38
C TRP A 179 15.75 20.36 -2.18
N LYS A 180 16.90 19.84 -1.72
CA LYS A 180 17.73 20.47 -0.67
C LYS A 180 18.67 21.55 -1.20
N LYS A 181 18.99 21.55 -2.51
CA LYS A 181 20.09 22.34 -3.09
C LYS A 181 19.64 23.46 -4.00
N VAL A 182 18.38 23.45 -4.46
CA VAL A 182 17.87 24.51 -5.32
C VAL A 182 17.72 25.81 -4.54
N GLU A 183 18.08 26.92 -5.17
CA GLU A 183 17.88 28.24 -4.60
C GLU A 183 16.37 28.54 -4.44
N LEU A 184 16.00 29.18 -3.33
CA LEU A 184 14.61 29.43 -2.98
C LEU A 184 13.85 30.23 -4.05
N PHE A 185 14.54 31.15 -4.71
CA PHE A 185 14.00 32.01 -5.76
C PHE A 185 14.41 31.58 -7.18
N ASP A 186 14.83 30.32 -7.35
CA ASP A 186 15.08 29.76 -8.68
C ASP A 186 13.76 29.78 -9.49
N PRO A 187 13.76 30.39 -10.70
CA PRO A 187 12.53 30.53 -11.50
C PRO A 187 11.86 29.20 -11.85
N VAL A 188 12.67 28.16 -12.10
CA VAL A 188 12.14 26.81 -12.45
C VAL A 188 11.49 26.16 -11.23
N TYR A 189 12.13 26.28 -10.05
CA TYR A 189 11.58 25.79 -8.81
C TYR A 189 10.25 26.48 -8.44
N ASN A 190 10.20 27.81 -8.57
CA ASN A 190 9.00 28.59 -8.27
C ASN A 190 7.87 28.33 -9.26
N LEU A 191 8.21 28.14 -10.55
CA LEU A 191 7.23 27.75 -11.55
C LEU A 191 6.64 26.36 -11.24
N TYR A 192 7.50 25.39 -10.87
CA TYR A 192 7.08 24.07 -10.48
C TYR A 192 6.14 24.14 -9.25
N ALA A 193 6.59 24.79 -8.18
CA ALA A 193 5.83 24.92 -6.94
C ALA A 193 4.47 25.61 -7.13
N GLY A 194 4.42 26.73 -7.83
CA GLY A 194 3.18 27.46 -8.06
C GLY A 194 2.21 26.80 -9.02
N MET A 195 2.70 25.88 -9.87
CA MET A 195 1.85 25.18 -10.83
C MET A 195 0.98 24.11 -10.14
N ASP A 196 1.50 23.37 -9.17
CA ASP A 196 0.81 22.24 -8.55
C ASP A 196 -0.56 22.61 -7.92
N PRO A 197 -0.71 23.70 -7.12
CA PRO A 197 -2.04 24.10 -6.61
C PRO A 197 -3.00 24.58 -7.69
N ILE A 198 -2.51 25.22 -8.77
CA ILE A 198 -3.35 25.59 -9.93
C ILE A 198 -3.88 24.32 -10.61
N LEU A 199 -3.00 23.36 -10.83
CA LEU A 199 -3.36 22.09 -11.50
C LEU A 199 -4.32 21.26 -10.63
N ALA A 200 -4.12 21.22 -9.32
CA ALA A 200 -5.05 20.56 -8.40
C ALA A 200 -6.44 21.24 -8.42
N ALA A 201 -6.50 22.58 -8.40
CA ALA A 201 -7.74 23.34 -8.47
C ALA A 201 -8.48 23.15 -9.81
N ARG A 202 -7.77 23.01 -10.92
CA ARG A 202 -8.37 22.66 -12.22
C ARG A 202 -8.82 21.22 -12.30
N LEU A 203 -8.01 20.31 -11.75
CA LEU A 203 -8.26 18.88 -11.79
C LEU A 203 -9.55 18.49 -11.07
N ILE A 204 -9.81 19.06 -9.90
CA ILE A 204 -11.05 18.76 -9.17
C ILE A 204 -12.30 19.14 -9.96
N GLN A 205 -12.27 20.24 -10.72
CA GLN A 205 -13.38 20.66 -11.58
C GLN A 205 -13.69 19.64 -12.69
N LYS A 206 -12.65 18.90 -13.14
CA LYS A 206 -12.78 17.85 -14.15
C LYS A 206 -13.18 16.51 -13.52
N LEU A 207 -12.65 16.16 -12.36
CA LEU A 207 -12.92 14.89 -11.70
C LEU A 207 -14.29 14.81 -11.02
N ALA A 208 -14.70 15.86 -10.31
CA ALA A 208 -15.94 15.85 -9.52
C ALA A 208 -17.18 15.42 -10.35
N PRO A 209 -17.41 15.92 -11.57
CA PRO A 209 -18.54 15.47 -12.40
C PRO A 209 -18.44 14.02 -12.86
N LEU A 210 -17.25 13.43 -12.87
CA LEU A 210 -16.99 12.04 -13.32
C LEU A 210 -17.15 11.02 -12.20
N VAL A 211 -17.05 11.43 -10.94
CA VAL A 211 -17.25 10.53 -9.79
C VAL A 211 -18.72 10.12 -9.72
N LYS A 212 -18.98 8.82 -9.94
CA LYS A 212 -20.34 8.24 -10.00
C LYS A 212 -20.57 7.25 -8.86
N VAL A 213 -20.23 7.69 -7.64
CA VAL A 213 -20.42 6.94 -6.40
C VAL A 213 -21.21 7.80 -5.41
N ARG A 214 -21.61 7.25 -4.27
CA ARG A 214 -22.29 7.98 -3.21
C ARG A 214 -21.32 8.91 -2.47
N ASP A 215 -21.81 10.07 -2.03
CA ASP A 215 -21.01 11.03 -1.27
C ASP A 215 -20.45 10.42 0.02
N GLU A 216 -21.22 9.55 0.69
CA GLU A 216 -20.77 8.83 1.89
C GLU A 216 -19.50 7.99 1.64
N LEU A 217 -19.36 7.39 0.44
CA LEU A 217 -18.13 6.68 0.08
C LEU A 217 -16.95 7.65 -0.06
N ILE A 218 -17.19 8.81 -0.71
CA ILE A 218 -16.16 9.84 -0.88
C ILE A 218 -15.67 10.33 0.49
N ASP A 219 -16.61 10.65 1.38
CA ASP A 219 -16.27 11.14 2.72
C ASP A 219 -15.55 10.08 3.55
N ASN A 220 -15.99 8.82 3.51
CA ASN A 220 -15.34 7.74 4.25
C ASN A 220 -13.95 7.39 3.70
N GLU A 221 -13.71 7.52 2.40
CA GLU A 221 -12.36 7.33 1.86
C GLU A 221 -11.40 8.45 2.31
N HIS A 222 -11.89 9.70 2.46
CA HIS A 222 -11.10 10.78 3.08
C HIS A 222 -10.86 10.50 4.57
N ARG A 223 -11.86 10.05 5.33
CA ARG A 223 -11.68 9.64 6.73
C ARG A 223 -10.69 8.48 6.89
N LEU A 224 -10.67 7.53 5.96
CA LEU A 224 -9.68 6.47 5.97
C LEU A 224 -8.26 6.99 5.71
N ALA A 225 -8.11 7.94 4.80
CA ALA A 225 -6.83 8.61 4.58
C ALA A 225 -6.37 9.39 5.82
N GLU A 226 -7.29 10.06 6.50
CA GLU A 226 -7.07 10.70 7.79
C GLU A 226 -6.55 9.71 8.84
N ILE A 227 -7.26 8.59 9.06
CA ILE A 227 -6.87 7.54 10.03
C ILE A 227 -5.51 6.95 9.69
N CYS A 228 -5.25 6.67 8.41
CA CYS A 228 -3.94 6.20 7.96
C CYS A 228 -2.82 7.21 8.26
N SER A 229 -3.07 8.51 8.05
CA SER A 229 -2.10 9.56 8.35
C SER A 229 -1.77 9.64 9.85
N TYR A 230 -2.75 9.37 10.71
CA TYR A 230 -2.51 9.32 12.16
C TYR A 230 -1.65 8.11 12.55
N MET A 231 -1.85 6.95 11.93
CA MET A 231 -0.97 5.79 12.13
C MET A 231 0.45 6.04 11.60
N GLU A 232 0.58 6.72 10.45
CA GLU A 232 1.86 7.15 9.91
C GLU A 232 2.60 8.07 10.88
N ARG A 233 1.91 9.11 11.39
CA ARG A 233 2.42 10.04 12.40
C ARG A 233 2.86 9.33 13.68
N GLN A 234 2.05 8.40 14.17
CA GLN A 234 2.36 7.64 15.40
C GLN A 234 3.66 6.87 15.26
N GLY A 235 3.92 6.31 14.08
CA GLY A 235 5.10 5.51 13.81
C GLY A 235 5.17 4.21 14.62
N PHE A 236 6.22 3.44 14.41
CA PHE A 236 6.46 2.15 15.04
C PHE A 236 7.83 2.15 15.69
N LEU A 237 7.89 1.96 17.00
CA LEU A 237 9.13 2.00 17.77
C LEU A 237 10.10 0.92 17.31
N LEU A 238 11.37 1.30 17.05
CA LEU A 238 12.43 0.40 16.64
C LEU A 238 13.28 -0.01 17.84
N ASP A 239 13.55 -1.29 17.98
CA ASP A 239 14.60 -1.82 18.84
C ASP A 239 15.95 -1.60 18.16
N VAL A 240 16.60 -0.49 18.48
CA VAL A 240 17.84 -0.07 17.81
C VAL A 240 18.97 -1.07 18.06
N GLU A 241 19.15 -1.52 19.30
CA GLU A 241 20.21 -2.46 19.69
C GLU A 241 20.08 -3.77 18.91
N TYR A 242 18.91 -4.40 18.98
CA TYR A 242 18.64 -5.63 18.22
C TYR A 242 18.81 -5.42 16.72
N THR A 243 18.35 -4.29 16.19
CA THR A 243 18.41 -4.00 14.75
C THR A 243 19.85 -3.79 14.26
N GLU A 244 20.70 -3.16 15.07
CA GLU A 244 22.14 -3.01 14.78
C GLU A 244 22.86 -4.36 14.82
N GLU A 245 22.59 -5.19 15.84
CA GLU A 245 23.14 -6.55 15.92
C GLU A 245 22.70 -7.39 14.72
N LEU A 246 21.42 -7.34 14.36
CA LEU A 246 20.90 -8.07 13.19
C LEU A 246 21.55 -7.60 11.89
N SER A 247 21.81 -6.28 11.73
CA SER A 247 22.54 -5.75 10.57
C SER A 247 23.94 -6.35 10.44
N LEU A 248 24.66 -6.45 11.57
CA LEU A 248 25.99 -7.05 11.61
C LEU A 248 25.95 -8.55 11.29
N ASP A 249 25.03 -9.29 11.88
CA ASP A 249 24.85 -10.72 11.62
C ASP A 249 24.53 -11.00 10.15
N LEU A 250 23.60 -10.24 9.56
CA LEU A 250 23.27 -10.37 8.15
C LEU A 250 24.43 -10.00 7.24
N LYS A 251 25.27 -9.04 7.63
CA LYS A 251 26.48 -8.68 6.90
C LYS A 251 27.52 -9.83 6.91
N VAL A 252 27.72 -10.46 8.06
CA VAL A 252 28.61 -11.62 8.20
C VAL A 252 28.09 -12.77 7.35
N LYS A 253 26.80 -13.07 7.41
CA LYS A 253 26.17 -14.11 6.58
C LYS A 253 26.31 -13.82 5.08
N GLU A 254 26.00 -12.58 4.65
CA GLU A 254 26.15 -12.17 3.24
C GLU A 254 27.60 -12.37 2.77
N SER A 255 28.60 -11.98 3.58
CA SER A 255 30.01 -12.12 3.25
C SER A 255 30.41 -13.59 3.15
N HIS A 256 30.01 -14.42 4.11
CA HIS A 256 30.30 -15.85 4.12
C HIS A 256 29.76 -16.55 2.87
N TYR A 257 28.50 -16.34 2.52
CA TYR A 257 27.90 -17.01 1.36
C TYR A 257 28.42 -16.45 0.03
N ASN A 258 28.82 -15.17 -0.03
CA ASN A 258 29.55 -14.65 -1.20
C ASN A 258 30.92 -15.31 -1.37
N GLU A 259 31.65 -15.56 -0.29
CA GLU A 259 32.93 -16.32 -0.34
C GLU A 259 32.72 -17.75 -0.82
N VAL A 260 31.71 -18.44 -0.29
CA VAL A 260 31.34 -19.78 -0.75
C VAL A 260 31.05 -19.79 -2.26
N ALA A 261 30.22 -18.85 -2.74
CA ALA A 261 29.91 -18.73 -4.15
C ALA A 261 31.14 -18.40 -5.02
N LEU A 262 32.05 -17.56 -4.50
CA LEU A 262 33.31 -17.20 -5.18
C LEU A 262 34.22 -18.42 -5.39
N ASN A 263 34.26 -19.35 -4.43
CA ASN A 263 35.02 -20.59 -4.56
C ASN A 263 34.56 -21.47 -5.73
N PHE A 264 33.31 -21.29 -6.18
CA PHE A 264 32.76 -21.91 -7.38
C PHE A 264 32.90 -21.05 -8.64
N GLY A 265 33.53 -19.86 -8.55
CA GLY A 265 33.75 -18.94 -9.66
C GLY A 265 32.64 -17.92 -9.88
N CYS A 266 31.69 -17.79 -8.94
CA CYS A 266 30.64 -16.76 -8.99
C CYS A 266 31.05 -15.51 -8.19
N GLU A 267 31.44 -14.44 -8.88
CA GLU A 267 31.83 -13.17 -8.24
C GLU A 267 30.62 -12.35 -7.74
N LYS A 268 29.48 -12.50 -8.40
CA LYS A 268 28.28 -11.70 -8.15
C LYS A 268 27.05 -12.59 -8.09
N ILE A 269 26.65 -13.04 -6.91
CA ILE A 269 25.46 -13.89 -6.71
C ILE A 269 24.14 -13.19 -7.15
N ASN A 270 24.12 -11.87 -7.23
CA ASN A 270 22.97 -11.11 -7.74
C ASN A 270 22.91 -11.07 -9.28
N SER A 271 23.95 -11.51 -9.98
CA SER A 271 23.95 -11.67 -11.44
C SER A 271 23.36 -13.03 -11.82
N THR A 272 22.12 -13.03 -12.32
CA THR A 272 21.47 -14.27 -12.79
C THR A 272 22.30 -14.97 -13.86
N ASP A 273 23.00 -14.24 -14.73
CA ASP A 273 23.84 -14.80 -15.78
C ASP A 273 25.06 -15.52 -15.19
N GLN A 274 25.78 -14.91 -14.22
CA GLN A 274 26.92 -15.58 -13.56
C GLN A 274 26.49 -16.83 -12.78
N VAL A 275 25.36 -16.76 -12.05
CA VAL A 275 24.83 -17.92 -11.33
C VAL A 275 24.47 -19.03 -12.31
N ALA A 276 23.84 -18.70 -13.44
CA ALA A 276 23.53 -19.68 -14.47
C ALA A 276 24.77 -20.29 -15.11
N ASP A 277 25.81 -19.50 -15.41
CA ASP A 277 27.08 -19.99 -15.97
C ASP A 277 27.75 -21.00 -15.05
N VAL A 278 27.79 -20.72 -13.73
CA VAL A 278 28.36 -21.65 -12.74
C VAL A 278 27.55 -22.94 -12.66
N LEU A 279 26.22 -22.86 -12.58
CA LEU A 279 25.34 -24.04 -12.54
C LEU A 279 25.51 -24.90 -13.78
N GLU A 280 25.58 -24.32 -14.98
CA GLU A 280 25.78 -25.04 -16.22
C GLU A 280 27.17 -25.66 -16.29
N SER A 281 28.22 -25.02 -15.78
CA SER A 281 29.57 -25.59 -15.67
C SER A 281 29.64 -26.83 -14.74
N MET A 282 28.72 -26.88 -13.75
CA MET A 282 28.53 -28.04 -12.86
C MET A 282 27.63 -29.14 -13.45
N GLY A 283 27.19 -28.96 -14.70
CA GLY A 283 26.34 -29.93 -15.40
C GLY A 283 24.83 -29.77 -15.17
N VAL A 284 24.40 -28.70 -14.53
CA VAL A 284 22.97 -28.40 -14.34
C VAL A 284 22.38 -27.86 -15.64
N ARG A 285 21.32 -28.48 -16.14
CA ARG A 285 20.59 -28.02 -17.32
C ARG A 285 19.48 -27.05 -16.95
N ILE A 286 19.62 -25.77 -17.33
CA ILE A 286 18.59 -24.72 -17.09
C ILE A 286 17.64 -24.68 -18.28
N ILE A 287 16.44 -25.24 -18.10
CA ILE A 287 15.39 -25.30 -19.15
C ILE A 287 14.55 -24.02 -19.19
N GLY A 288 14.26 -23.44 -18.03
CA GLY A 288 13.41 -22.25 -17.88
C GLY A 288 13.98 -21.02 -18.60
N ARG A 289 13.09 -20.24 -19.24
CA ARG A 289 13.43 -18.97 -19.87
C ARG A 289 12.50 -17.88 -19.36
N THR A 290 13.03 -16.68 -19.17
CA THR A 290 12.23 -15.48 -18.89
C THR A 290 11.46 -15.05 -20.16
N PRO A 291 10.43 -14.20 -20.05
CA PRO A 291 9.75 -13.64 -21.23
C PRO A 291 10.71 -12.94 -22.24
N SER A 292 11.85 -12.45 -21.74
CA SER A 292 12.90 -11.85 -22.60
C SER A 292 13.90 -12.88 -23.15
N GLY A 293 13.67 -14.21 -22.95
CA GLY A 293 14.49 -15.30 -23.48
C GLY A 293 15.75 -15.62 -22.66
N LYS A 294 16.02 -14.91 -21.54
CA LYS A 294 17.17 -15.21 -20.68
C LYS A 294 16.96 -16.48 -19.85
N ARG A 295 18.05 -17.10 -19.40
CA ARG A 295 18.01 -18.27 -18.49
C ARG A 295 17.27 -17.86 -17.20
N GLN A 296 16.31 -18.70 -16.79
CA GLN A 296 15.53 -18.47 -15.58
C GLN A 296 16.14 -19.22 -14.39
N VAL A 297 16.79 -18.47 -13.50
CA VAL A 297 17.28 -18.98 -12.20
C VAL A 297 16.42 -18.35 -11.13
N ASN A 298 15.39 -19.06 -10.70
CA ASN A 298 14.46 -18.65 -9.66
C ASN A 298 14.66 -19.48 -8.38
N ASP A 299 13.95 -19.07 -7.33
CA ASP A 299 14.04 -19.72 -6.02
C ASP A 299 13.58 -21.19 -6.06
N ASP A 300 12.62 -21.54 -6.92
CA ASP A 300 12.16 -22.93 -7.09
C ASP A 300 13.26 -23.82 -7.65
N LEU A 301 13.96 -23.37 -8.69
CA LEU A 301 15.10 -24.11 -9.26
C LEU A 301 16.21 -24.27 -8.22
N LEU A 302 16.59 -23.18 -7.55
CA LEU A 302 17.66 -23.22 -6.55
C LEU A 302 17.30 -24.12 -5.37
N SER A 303 16.07 -24.03 -4.85
CA SER A 303 15.59 -24.87 -3.75
C SER A 303 15.58 -26.36 -4.14
N LYS A 304 15.19 -26.66 -5.38
CA LYS A 304 15.28 -28.03 -5.90
C LYS A 304 16.72 -28.52 -5.97
N LEU A 305 17.66 -27.68 -6.42
CA LEU A 305 19.08 -28.01 -6.49
C LEU A 305 19.71 -28.21 -5.11
N VAL A 306 19.26 -27.52 -4.09
CA VAL A 306 19.67 -27.75 -2.69
C VAL A 306 19.27 -29.15 -2.24
N MET A 307 18.08 -29.61 -2.63
CA MET A 307 17.55 -30.92 -2.17
C MET A 307 18.02 -32.11 -3.01
N GLU A 308 18.17 -31.92 -4.32
CA GLU A 308 18.36 -33.02 -5.29
C GLU A 308 19.71 -32.95 -6.02
N GLY A 309 20.49 -31.88 -5.87
CA GLY A 309 21.77 -31.68 -6.53
C GLY A 309 22.93 -32.53 -5.96
N SER A 310 24.06 -32.57 -6.69
CA SER A 310 25.31 -33.09 -6.09
C SER A 310 25.72 -32.22 -4.89
N PRO A 311 26.59 -32.68 -3.99
CA PRO A 311 27.02 -31.90 -2.84
C PRO A 311 27.52 -30.48 -3.20
N GLU A 312 28.29 -30.37 -4.28
CA GLU A 312 28.82 -29.09 -4.77
C GLU A 312 27.71 -28.17 -5.33
N VAL A 313 26.79 -28.74 -6.11
CA VAL A 313 25.64 -28.01 -6.66
C VAL A 313 24.72 -27.55 -5.53
N SER A 314 24.44 -28.40 -4.56
CA SER A 314 23.62 -28.08 -3.38
C SER A 314 24.25 -26.95 -2.57
N GLN A 315 25.55 -27.04 -2.28
CA GLN A 315 26.29 -26.02 -1.54
C GLN A 315 26.30 -24.67 -2.27
N PHE A 316 26.52 -24.67 -3.59
CA PHE A 316 26.46 -23.43 -4.38
C PHE A 316 25.06 -22.83 -4.43
N ALA A 317 24.03 -23.65 -4.66
CA ALA A 317 22.64 -23.19 -4.70
C ALA A 317 22.21 -22.60 -3.35
N GLU A 318 22.58 -23.25 -2.22
CA GLU A 318 22.35 -22.71 -0.88
C GLU A 318 23.06 -21.38 -0.66
N ALA A 319 24.32 -21.25 -1.08
CA ALA A 319 25.07 -20.02 -0.96
C ALA A 319 24.41 -18.86 -1.73
N VAL A 320 23.88 -19.13 -2.92
CA VAL A 320 23.14 -18.13 -3.70
C VAL A 320 21.84 -17.71 -3.00
N ILE A 321 21.05 -18.66 -2.49
CA ILE A 321 19.79 -18.37 -1.78
C ILE A 321 20.07 -17.53 -0.53
N GLU A 322 20.90 -18.05 0.37
CA GLU A 322 21.13 -17.46 1.68
C GLU A 322 21.91 -16.14 1.58
N GLY A 323 22.86 -16.03 0.67
CA GLY A 323 23.59 -14.79 0.42
C GLY A 323 22.68 -13.67 -0.13
N LYS A 324 21.81 -13.99 -1.10
CA LYS A 324 20.80 -13.05 -1.61
C LYS A 324 19.81 -12.65 -0.53
N LYS A 325 19.33 -13.61 0.28
CA LYS A 325 18.40 -13.37 1.39
C LYS A 325 19.03 -12.41 2.41
N ALA A 326 20.23 -12.72 2.89
CA ALA A 326 20.93 -11.90 3.87
C ALA A 326 21.19 -10.48 3.35
N GLY A 327 21.68 -10.35 2.12
CA GLY A 327 21.92 -9.04 1.49
C GLY A 327 20.65 -8.23 1.30
N LYS A 328 19.53 -8.84 0.87
CA LYS A 328 18.24 -8.19 0.73
C LYS A 328 17.71 -7.73 2.09
N TRP A 329 17.67 -8.61 3.09
CA TRP A 329 17.14 -8.29 4.41
C TRP A 329 17.92 -7.15 5.05
N ARG A 330 19.25 -7.19 4.98
CA ARG A 330 20.10 -6.14 5.51
C ARG A 330 19.89 -4.81 4.80
N LYS A 331 20.14 -4.77 3.48
CA LYS A 331 20.18 -3.50 2.72
C LYS A 331 18.81 -2.89 2.50
N THR A 332 17.80 -3.73 2.22
CA THR A 332 16.46 -3.24 1.86
C THR A 332 15.63 -2.91 3.10
N TRP A 333 15.84 -3.63 4.22
CA TRP A 333 15.02 -3.48 5.42
C TRP A 333 15.81 -2.95 6.61
N VAL A 334 16.69 -3.75 7.18
CA VAL A 334 17.33 -3.48 8.48
C VAL A 334 18.15 -2.18 8.47
N ASP A 335 19.05 -2.01 7.50
CA ASP A 335 19.84 -0.77 7.35
C ASP A 335 18.94 0.45 7.03
N THR A 336 17.83 0.21 6.33
CA THR A 336 16.85 1.25 6.03
C THR A 336 16.11 1.70 7.29
N PHE A 337 15.68 0.78 8.16
CA PHE A 337 15.05 1.13 9.43
C PHE A 337 15.98 1.99 10.31
N LEU A 338 17.24 1.59 10.44
CA LEU A 338 18.25 2.34 11.17
C LEU A 338 18.47 3.73 10.60
N LYS A 339 18.42 3.88 9.28
CA LYS A 339 18.64 5.15 8.60
C LYS A 339 17.44 6.09 8.67
N THR A 340 16.22 5.55 8.58
CA THR A 340 15.00 6.36 8.42
C THR A 340 14.23 6.56 9.73
N ARG A 341 14.73 6.02 10.86
CA ARG A 341 14.12 6.27 12.16
C ARG A 341 14.24 7.75 12.53
N ASP A 342 13.23 8.24 13.22
CA ASP A 342 13.25 9.58 13.79
C ASP A 342 14.11 9.67 15.06
N SER A 343 14.22 10.87 15.65
CA SER A 343 14.96 11.12 16.89
C SER A 343 14.40 10.37 18.13
N GLN A 344 13.18 9.85 18.04
CA GLN A 344 12.55 9.02 19.08
C GLN A 344 12.66 7.52 18.76
N ASN A 345 13.49 7.14 17.80
CA ASN A 345 13.66 5.78 17.30
C ASN A 345 12.38 5.15 16.74
N ARG A 346 11.52 5.94 16.08
CA ARG A 346 10.35 5.43 15.38
C ARG A 346 10.58 5.39 13.87
N CYS A 347 10.11 4.32 13.25
CA CYS A 347 9.99 4.22 11.80
C CYS A 347 8.56 4.58 11.41
N HIS A 348 8.42 5.38 10.35
CA HIS A 348 7.12 5.82 9.85
C HIS A 348 6.80 5.10 8.55
N ALA A 349 5.70 4.35 8.55
CA ALA A 349 5.16 3.76 7.33
C ALA A 349 4.48 4.84 6.49
N SER A 350 4.36 4.58 5.18
CA SER A 350 3.43 5.30 4.32
C SER A 350 2.30 4.34 3.94
N ILE A 351 1.07 4.67 4.32
CA ILE A 351 -0.12 3.85 4.18
C ILE A 351 -1.04 4.47 3.14
N ASN A 352 -1.09 3.87 1.96
CA ASN A 352 -2.03 4.30 0.93
C ASN A 352 -3.35 3.52 1.05
N PRO A 353 -4.46 4.15 1.46
CA PRO A 353 -5.73 3.46 1.66
C PRO A 353 -6.40 3.01 0.35
N LEU A 354 -6.02 3.59 -0.80
CA LEU A 354 -6.57 3.30 -2.12
C LEU A 354 -5.44 3.04 -3.15
N ARG A 355 -4.75 1.90 -3.04
CA ARG A 355 -3.63 1.61 -3.96
C ARG A 355 -4.04 0.76 -5.15
N ALA A 356 -4.61 -0.41 -4.89
CA ALA A 356 -4.95 -1.39 -5.92
C ALA A 356 -6.28 -1.04 -6.61
N ARG A 357 -6.51 -1.58 -7.81
CA ARG A 357 -7.80 -1.45 -8.52
C ARG A 357 -8.99 -1.99 -7.72
N THR A 358 -8.76 -2.91 -6.80
CA THR A 358 -9.77 -3.45 -5.86
C THR A 358 -9.87 -2.64 -4.57
N ALA A 359 -9.28 -1.45 -4.53
CA ALA A 359 -9.16 -0.57 -3.37
C ALA A 359 -8.32 -1.14 -2.21
N ARG A 360 -7.58 -2.24 -2.38
CA ARG A 360 -6.68 -2.75 -1.34
C ARG A 360 -5.66 -1.71 -0.95
N MET A 361 -5.38 -1.63 0.35
CA MET A 361 -4.37 -0.75 0.93
C MET A 361 -2.96 -1.24 0.61
N SER A 362 -1.99 -0.33 0.54
CA SER A 362 -0.58 -0.68 0.50
C SER A 362 0.20 0.03 1.58
N ILE A 363 1.25 -0.63 2.07
CA ILE A 363 2.15 -0.12 3.09
C ILE A 363 3.56 -0.14 2.52
N THR A 364 4.26 1.00 2.64
CA THR A 364 5.68 1.15 2.29
C THR A 364 6.44 1.75 3.46
N GLY A 365 7.78 1.76 3.39
CA GLY A 365 8.62 2.17 4.53
C GLY A 365 8.86 1.03 5.52
N ILE A 366 7.80 0.42 6.04
CA ILE A 366 7.85 -0.82 6.81
C ILE A 366 7.32 -1.95 5.89
N PRO A 367 8.08 -3.03 5.65
CA PRO A 367 7.74 -4.04 4.64
C PRO A 367 6.67 -5.05 5.10
N ALA A 368 5.67 -4.60 5.84
CA ALA A 368 4.70 -5.43 6.53
C ALA A 368 4.00 -6.46 5.64
N GLN A 369 3.69 -6.08 4.38
CA GLN A 369 3.00 -6.94 3.41
C GLN A 369 3.92 -7.90 2.64
N THR A 370 5.24 -7.77 2.77
CA THR A 370 6.25 -8.52 2.01
C THR A 370 7.19 -9.36 2.88
N LEU A 371 7.04 -9.29 4.19
CA LEU A 371 7.81 -10.12 5.12
C LEU A 371 7.44 -11.59 4.95
N PRO A 372 8.41 -12.52 5.07
CA PRO A 372 8.13 -13.94 5.01
C PRO A 372 7.08 -14.35 6.04
N SER A 373 6.15 -15.21 5.62
CA SER A 373 5.13 -15.75 6.52
C SER A 373 5.78 -16.54 7.65
N GLY A 374 5.39 -16.27 8.87
CA GLY A 374 5.86 -16.98 10.06
C GLY A 374 7.29 -16.66 10.51
N ASP A 375 8.03 -15.79 9.80
CA ASP A 375 9.39 -15.40 10.21
C ASP A 375 9.34 -14.20 11.17
N TRP A 376 9.92 -14.36 12.35
CA TRP A 376 9.91 -13.35 13.39
C TRP A 376 11.12 -12.38 13.35
N ILE A 377 12.21 -12.74 12.65
CA ILE A 377 13.51 -12.05 12.76
C ILE A 377 13.41 -10.55 12.43
N ILE A 378 12.82 -10.21 11.30
CA ILE A 378 12.65 -8.79 10.91
C ILE A 378 11.56 -8.12 11.76
N ARG A 379 10.48 -8.84 12.08
CA ARG A 379 9.40 -8.31 12.93
C ARG A 379 9.88 -7.97 14.35
N ARG A 380 10.89 -8.69 14.85
CA ARG A 380 11.50 -8.45 16.16
C ARG A 380 12.18 -7.07 16.27
N CYS A 381 12.52 -6.44 15.12
CA CYS A 381 13.03 -5.07 15.10
C CYS A 381 12.01 -4.04 15.66
N PHE A 382 10.72 -4.33 15.65
CA PHE A 382 9.68 -3.38 16.02
C PHE A 382 9.07 -3.71 17.37
N LEU A 383 8.89 -2.68 18.21
CA LEU A 383 8.42 -2.79 19.58
C LEU A 383 7.07 -2.09 19.79
N ALA A 384 6.28 -2.62 20.68
CA ALA A 384 5.21 -1.85 21.32
C ALA A 384 5.83 -0.68 22.12
N ASP A 385 5.04 0.35 22.37
CA ASP A 385 5.44 1.48 23.19
C ASP A 385 5.85 1.03 24.61
N GLU A 386 6.54 1.89 25.34
CA GLU A 386 6.93 1.56 26.71
C GLU A 386 5.69 1.29 27.59
N GLY A 387 5.73 0.21 28.36
CA GLY A 387 4.58 -0.25 29.15
C GLY A 387 3.45 -0.90 28.35
N HIS A 388 3.67 -1.16 27.05
CA HIS A 388 2.70 -1.79 26.16
C HIS A 388 3.13 -3.21 25.74
N LYS A 389 2.17 -3.95 25.19
CA LYS A 389 2.36 -5.21 24.47
C LYS A 389 1.86 -5.09 23.04
N MET A 390 2.41 -5.92 22.17
CA MET A 390 1.89 -6.06 20.82
C MET A 390 0.62 -6.89 20.82
N ALA A 391 -0.38 -6.42 20.10
CA ALA A 391 -1.59 -7.15 19.80
C ALA A 391 -1.80 -7.22 18.30
N SER A 392 -2.21 -8.38 17.82
CA SER A 392 -2.68 -8.59 16.45
C SER A 392 -4.12 -9.06 16.50
N VAL A 393 -4.95 -8.50 15.64
CA VAL A 393 -6.32 -8.93 15.49
C VAL A 393 -6.58 -9.23 14.03
N ASP A 394 -6.74 -10.50 13.72
CA ASP A 394 -6.90 -11.03 12.38
C ASP A 394 -8.35 -11.44 12.12
N TYR A 395 -8.81 -11.32 10.88
CA TYR A 395 -10.12 -11.84 10.51
C TYR A 395 -10.08 -13.35 10.24
N GLN A 396 -11.10 -14.03 10.71
CA GLN A 396 -11.28 -15.48 10.45
C GLN A 396 -11.69 -15.73 9.01
N ALA A 397 -10.76 -16.19 8.16
CA ALA A 397 -11.04 -16.53 6.77
C ALA A 397 -11.87 -15.45 6.03
N GLN A 398 -11.48 -14.19 6.13
CA GLN A 398 -12.26 -13.02 5.69
C GLN A 398 -12.86 -13.19 4.28
N GLU A 399 -12.02 -13.49 3.28
CA GLU A 399 -12.47 -13.58 1.89
C GLU A 399 -13.48 -14.71 1.67
N LEU A 400 -13.34 -15.85 2.34
CA LEU A 400 -14.28 -16.97 2.23
C LEU A 400 -15.61 -16.67 2.92
N ARG A 401 -15.59 -15.95 4.04
CA ARG A 401 -16.80 -15.51 4.74
C ARG A 401 -17.53 -14.43 3.92
N VAL A 402 -16.80 -13.49 3.32
CA VAL A 402 -17.34 -12.51 2.38
C VAL A 402 -17.96 -13.20 1.15
N LEU A 403 -17.28 -14.21 0.60
CA LEU A 403 -17.82 -15.01 -0.50
C LEU A 403 -19.12 -15.71 -0.10
N ALA A 404 -19.17 -16.35 1.06
CA ALA A 404 -20.39 -16.98 1.58
C ALA A 404 -21.54 -15.98 1.73
N ALA A 405 -21.25 -14.81 2.29
CA ALA A 405 -22.24 -13.74 2.48
C ALA A 405 -22.80 -13.22 1.15
N LEU A 406 -21.94 -12.97 0.16
CA LEU A 406 -22.33 -12.39 -1.13
C LEU A 406 -22.94 -13.42 -2.09
N SER A 407 -22.46 -14.65 -2.10
CA SER A 407 -23.05 -15.73 -2.91
C SER A 407 -24.35 -16.25 -2.31
N ARG A 408 -24.50 -16.13 -1.00
CA ARG A 408 -25.58 -16.75 -0.22
C ARG A 408 -25.65 -18.27 -0.44
N ASP A 409 -24.50 -18.88 -0.72
CA ASP A 409 -24.43 -20.33 -0.88
C ASP A 409 -24.77 -21.01 0.45
N LYS A 410 -25.83 -21.82 0.41
CA LYS A 410 -26.42 -22.39 1.60
C LYS A 410 -25.45 -23.31 2.35
N ALA A 411 -24.73 -24.15 1.61
CA ALA A 411 -23.78 -25.09 2.21
C ALA A 411 -22.57 -24.37 2.82
N MET A 412 -22.12 -23.27 2.19
CA MET A 412 -21.02 -22.46 2.71
C MET A 412 -21.45 -21.64 3.94
N VAL A 413 -22.63 -21.03 3.90
CA VAL A 413 -23.21 -20.30 5.05
C VAL A 413 -23.42 -21.23 6.24
N GLU A 414 -24.03 -22.42 6.03
CA GLU A 414 -24.22 -23.40 7.09
C GLU A 414 -22.89 -23.88 7.71
N ALA A 415 -21.85 -24.06 6.89
CA ALA A 415 -20.53 -24.43 7.37
C ALA A 415 -19.97 -23.37 8.34
N PHE A 416 -20.08 -22.07 8.01
CA PHE A 416 -19.62 -21.01 8.90
C PHE A 416 -20.52 -20.84 10.14
N LEU A 417 -21.82 -21.04 10.03
CA LEU A 417 -22.73 -20.98 11.18
C LEU A 417 -22.49 -22.12 12.19
N ASN A 418 -22.07 -23.29 11.71
CA ASN A 418 -21.81 -24.48 12.53
C ASN A 418 -20.34 -24.65 12.90
N ASP A 419 -19.49 -23.66 12.59
CA ASP A 419 -18.03 -23.72 12.80
C ASP A 419 -17.37 -24.96 12.16
N GLU A 420 -17.87 -25.37 10.98
CA GLU A 420 -17.34 -26.48 10.21
C GLU A 420 -16.10 -26.06 9.41
N ASP A 421 -15.15 -26.97 9.27
CA ASP A 421 -13.98 -26.78 8.42
C ASP A 421 -14.37 -26.83 6.92
N LEU A 422 -14.45 -25.66 6.29
CA LEU A 422 -14.82 -25.52 4.89
C LEU A 422 -13.89 -26.28 3.94
N HIS A 423 -12.59 -26.38 4.27
CA HIS A 423 -11.62 -27.08 3.45
C HIS A 423 -11.85 -28.60 3.53
N LEU A 424 -12.18 -29.08 4.70
CA LEU A 424 -12.53 -30.47 4.91
C LEU A 424 -13.83 -30.83 4.18
N LYS A 425 -14.84 -29.95 4.22
CA LYS A 425 -16.10 -30.11 3.49
C LYS A 425 -15.88 -30.19 1.98
N THR A 426 -15.07 -29.31 1.43
CA THR A 426 -14.69 -29.34 0.01
C THR A 426 -13.92 -30.61 -0.36
N ALA A 427 -12.98 -31.04 0.47
CA ALA A 427 -12.24 -32.28 0.24
C ALA A 427 -13.14 -33.50 0.20
N ARG A 428 -14.07 -33.64 1.13
CA ARG A 428 -15.07 -34.72 1.17
C ARG A 428 -15.99 -34.70 -0.04
N ALA A 429 -16.36 -33.53 -0.52
CA ALA A 429 -17.16 -33.40 -1.75
C ALA A 429 -16.37 -33.80 -3.02
N ALA A 430 -15.05 -33.59 -3.02
CA ALA A 430 -14.18 -34.00 -4.13
C ALA A 430 -13.89 -35.50 -4.14
N TRP A 431 -13.71 -36.11 -2.96
CA TRP A 431 -13.39 -37.53 -2.79
C TRP A 431 -14.40 -38.22 -1.86
N PRO A 432 -15.66 -38.45 -2.30
CA PRO A 432 -16.73 -38.97 -1.45
C PRO A 432 -16.48 -40.40 -0.93
N ASP A 433 -15.63 -41.14 -1.64
CA ASP A 433 -15.32 -42.55 -1.29
C ASP A 433 -14.11 -42.69 -0.37
N ARG A 434 -13.53 -41.57 0.11
CA ARG A 434 -12.37 -41.56 1.01
C ARG A 434 -12.75 -41.06 2.39
N GLU A 435 -12.15 -41.65 3.40
CA GLU A 435 -12.18 -41.10 4.75
C GLU A 435 -11.15 -39.97 4.85
N ILE A 436 -11.64 -38.73 4.98
CA ILE A 436 -10.79 -37.53 5.00
C ILE A 436 -10.91 -36.85 6.37
N THR A 437 -9.73 -36.65 6.99
CA THR A 437 -9.56 -35.99 8.28
C THR A 437 -8.87 -34.62 8.12
N LYS A 438 -8.70 -33.88 9.23
CA LYS A 438 -8.01 -32.58 9.23
C LYS A 438 -6.56 -32.69 8.77
N ASP A 439 -5.92 -33.84 8.94
CA ASP A 439 -4.49 -34.07 8.61
C ASP A 439 -4.30 -34.65 7.20
N SER A 440 -5.38 -35.00 6.51
CA SER A 440 -5.31 -35.58 5.16
C SER A 440 -4.74 -34.60 4.14
N PRO A 441 -3.89 -35.05 3.18
CA PRO A 441 -3.36 -34.22 2.10
C PRO A 441 -4.48 -33.60 1.24
N GLU A 442 -5.58 -34.30 1.05
CA GLU A 442 -6.76 -33.85 0.32
C GLU A 442 -7.32 -32.54 0.88
N ARG A 443 -7.27 -32.36 2.20
CA ARG A 443 -7.70 -31.10 2.84
C ARG A 443 -6.77 -29.94 2.46
N LYS A 444 -5.45 -30.16 2.32
CA LYS A 444 -4.51 -29.14 1.84
C LYS A 444 -4.80 -28.76 0.38
N TYR A 445 -5.08 -29.74 -0.45
CA TYR A 445 -5.49 -29.49 -1.85
C TYR A 445 -6.80 -28.69 -1.91
N ALA A 446 -7.79 -29.09 -1.11
CA ALA A 446 -9.06 -28.36 -1.02
C ALA A 446 -8.87 -26.92 -0.52
N LYS A 447 -7.96 -26.67 0.40
CA LYS A 447 -7.60 -25.31 0.84
C LYS A 447 -7.10 -24.48 -0.34
N THR A 448 -6.17 -24.99 -1.13
CA THR A 448 -5.66 -24.33 -2.34
C THR A 448 -6.78 -24.07 -3.34
N VAL A 449 -7.68 -25.02 -3.53
CA VAL A 449 -8.82 -24.86 -4.44
C VAL A 449 -9.80 -23.81 -3.93
N ASN A 450 -10.15 -23.82 -2.65
CA ASN A 450 -11.08 -22.85 -2.08
C ASN A 450 -10.62 -21.41 -2.30
N PHE A 451 -9.34 -21.13 -2.10
CA PHE A 451 -8.78 -19.82 -2.44
C PHE A 451 -8.60 -19.64 -3.95
N GLY A 452 -8.11 -20.63 -4.66
CA GLY A 452 -7.90 -20.56 -6.10
C GLY A 452 -9.18 -20.28 -6.89
N ARG A 453 -10.32 -20.83 -6.47
CA ARG A 453 -11.63 -20.58 -7.08
C ARG A 453 -12.13 -19.16 -6.86
N VAL A 454 -11.87 -18.58 -5.70
CA VAL A 454 -12.10 -17.14 -5.44
C VAL A 454 -11.30 -16.27 -6.42
N TYR A 455 -10.07 -16.69 -6.74
CA TYR A 455 -9.21 -15.98 -7.69
C TYR A 455 -9.45 -16.33 -9.17
N GLY A 456 -10.51 -17.07 -9.49
CA GLY A 456 -10.85 -17.45 -10.85
C GLY A 456 -9.99 -18.58 -11.43
N GLY A 457 -9.20 -19.25 -10.58
CA GLY A 457 -8.33 -20.36 -10.97
C GLY A 457 -9.13 -21.58 -11.40
N GLY A 458 -8.73 -22.18 -12.55
CA GLY A 458 -9.26 -23.47 -13.03
C GLY A 458 -8.33 -24.63 -12.65
N ALA A 459 -8.63 -25.83 -13.16
CA ALA A 459 -7.88 -27.06 -12.88
C ALA A 459 -6.38 -26.93 -13.21
N LYS A 460 -6.00 -26.19 -14.25
CA LYS A 460 -4.60 -25.97 -14.61
C LYS A 460 -3.85 -25.22 -13.49
N THR A 461 -4.42 -24.14 -12.98
CA THR A 461 -3.81 -23.37 -11.86
C THR A 461 -3.69 -24.22 -10.60
N VAL A 462 -4.71 -25.03 -10.32
CA VAL A 462 -4.70 -25.95 -9.16
C VAL A 462 -3.60 -27.01 -9.33
N ALA A 463 -3.47 -27.61 -10.50
CA ALA A 463 -2.43 -28.60 -10.80
C ALA A 463 -1.02 -28.00 -10.60
N GLU A 464 -0.78 -26.80 -11.11
CA GLU A 464 0.49 -26.07 -10.97
C GLU A 464 0.82 -25.75 -9.49
N GLN A 465 -0.17 -25.39 -8.69
CA GLN A 465 0.03 -25.01 -7.29
C GLN A 465 0.14 -26.20 -6.33
N THR A 466 -0.50 -27.31 -6.65
CA THR A 466 -0.61 -28.47 -5.75
C THR A 466 0.28 -29.64 -6.14
N GLY A 467 0.81 -29.66 -7.38
CA GLY A 467 1.50 -30.80 -7.94
C GLY A 467 0.58 -31.98 -8.32
N LEU A 468 -0.74 -31.82 -8.24
CA LEU A 468 -1.71 -32.79 -8.70
C LEU A 468 -1.68 -32.93 -10.23
N ASP A 469 -1.99 -34.10 -10.73
CA ASP A 469 -2.25 -34.26 -12.16
C ASP A 469 -3.57 -33.52 -12.57
N MET A 470 -3.74 -33.31 -13.86
CA MET A 470 -4.90 -32.56 -14.37
C MET A 470 -6.25 -33.22 -14.05
N ALA A 471 -6.32 -34.55 -13.97
CA ALA A 471 -7.56 -35.26 -13.64
C ALA A 471 -7.92 -35.07 -12.18
N GLN A 472 -6.95 -35.18 -11.29
CA GLN A 472 -7.11 -34.92 -9.85
C GLN A 472 -7.46 -33.45 -9.58
N ALA A 473 -6.76 -32.52 -10.23
CA ALA A 473 -7.06 -31.09 -10.10
C ALA A 473 -8.49 -30.78 -10.58
N GLN A 474 -8.94 -31.35 -11.70
CA GLN A 474 -10.28 -31.22 -12.20
C GLN A 474 -11.32 -31.85 -11.24
N GLN A 475 -10.99 -32.96 -10.60
CA GLN A 475 -11.85 -33.60 -9.60
C GLN A 475 -12.11 -32.68 -8.40
N VAL A 476 -11.07 -32.02 -7.87
CA VAL A 476 -11.20 -31.12 -6.72
C VAL A 476 -12.00 -29.86 -7.10
N VAL A 477 -11.72 -29.28 -8.27
CA VAL A 477 -12.48 -28.14 -8.81
C VAL A 477 -13.95 -28.49 -8.98
N SER A 478 -14.24 -29.65 -9.57
CA SER A 478 -15.62 -30.13 -9.73
C SER A 478 -16.31 -30.43 -8.39
N GLY A 479 -15.54 -30.88 -7.39
CA GLY A 479 -16.01 -31.07 -6.02
C GLY A 479 -16.44 -29.75 -5.38
N PHE A 480 -15.64 -28.71 -5.54
CA PHE A 480 -15.98 -27.35 -5.09
C PHE A 480 -17.27 -26.84 -5.78
N ASP A 481 -17.33 -26.94 -7.10
CA ASP A 481 -18.46 -26.43 -7.88
C ASP A 481 -19.78 -27.16 -7.55
N ARG A 482 -19.72 -28.46 -7.22
CA ARG A 482 -20.87 -29.22 -6.73
C ARG A 482 -21.26 -28.86 -5.30
N ALA A 483 -20.28 -28.63 -4.43
CA ALA A 483 -20.50 -28.27 -3.03
C ALA A 483 -21.11 -26.87 -2.89
N TYR A 484 -20.73 -25.93 -3.77
CA TYR A 484 -21.08 -24.51 -3.65
C TYR A 484 -21.66 -23.94 -4.97
N PRO A 485 -22.86 -24.38 -5.41
CA PRO A 485 -23.40 -23.99 -6.70
C PRO A 485 -23.76 -22.51 -6.83
N GLU A 486 -24.09 -21.84 -5.72
CA GLU A 486 -24.42 -20.41 -5.76
C GLU A 486 -23.19 -19.54 -5.99
N VAL A 487 -21.99 -20.00 -5.62
CA VAL A 487 -20.72 -19.34 -5.97
C VAL A 487 -20.53 -19.31 -7.49
N GLN A 488 -20.80 -20.43 -8.16
CA GLN A 488 -20.75 -20.52 -9.63
C GLN A 488 -21.75 -19.55 -10.28
N LYS A 489 -22.99 -19.51 -9.79
CA LYS A 489 -24.01 -18.60 -10.30
C LYS A 489 -23.64 -17.14 -10.12
N LEU A 490 -23.08 -16.79 -8.96
CA LEU A 490 -22.54 -15.45 -8.70
C LEU A 490 -21.42 -15.11 -9.71
N SER A 491 -20.45 -15.99 -9.89
CA SER A 491 -19.36 -15.80 -10.84
C SER A 491 -19.88 -15.57 -12.27
N GLN A 492 -20.79 -16.40 -12.74
CA GLN A 492 -21.39 -16.25 -14.08
C GLN A 492 -22.20 -14.96 -14.24
N ARG A 493 -22.90 -14.52 -13.20
CA ARG A 493 -23.62 -13.23 -13.20
C ARG A 493 -22.65 -12.07 -13.35
N LEU A 494 -21.58 -12.08 -12.56
CA LEU A 494 -20.54 -11.02 -12.60
C LEU A 494 -19.80 -10.99 -13.94
N GLN A 495 -19.51 -12.15 -14.53
CA GLN A 495 -18.89 -12.22 -15.85
C GLN A 495 -19.79 -11.60 -16.93
N ARG A 496 -21.09 -11.89 -16.90
CA ARG A 496 -22.07 -11.27 -17.82
C ARG A 496 -22.18 -9.77 -17.60
N GLU A 497 -22.14 -9.30 -16.34
CA GLU A 497 -22.13 -7.88 -16.00
C GLU A 497 -20.86 -7.20 -16.54
N ALA A 498 -19.69 -7.80 -16.32
CA ALA A 498 -18.41 -7.32 -16.81
C ALA A 498 -18.36 -7.24 -18.35
N ILE A 499 -18.84 -8.27 -19.04
CA ILE A 499 -18.88 -8.27 -20.52
C ILE A 499 -19.82 -7.19 -21.05
N ARG A 500 -20.98 -7.00 -20.41
CA ARG A 500 -21.98 -6.02 -20.84
C ARG A 500 -21.57 -4.58 -20.55
N ASN A 501 -21.01 -4.32 -19.38
CA ASN A 501 -20.80 -2.97 -18.86
C ASN A 501 -19.34 -2.53 -18.93
N GLY A 502 -18.37 -3.46 -19.07
CA GLY A 502 -16.93 -3.20 -18.91
C GLY A 502 -16.49 -3.09 -17.44
N TYR A 503 -17.41 -3.22 -16.49
CA TYR A 503 -17.13 -3.17 -15.04
C TYR A 503 -18.17 -3.96 -14.26
N ILE A 504 -17.84 -4.25 -13.00
CA ILE A 504 -18.78 -4.71 -11.97
C ILE A 504 -18.93 -3.64 -10.89
N THR A 505 -20.05 -3.69 -10.15
CA THR A 505 -20.29 -2.77 -9.02
C THR A 505 -20.24 -3.55 -7.72
N THR A 506 -19.47 -3.05 -6.74
CA THR A 506 -19.41 -3.65 -5.40
C THR A 506 -20.66 -3.30 -4.58
N PRO A 507 -21.08 -4.13 -3.61
CA PRO A 507 -22.18 -3.78 -2.73
C PRO A 507 -21.82 -2.56 -1.87
N PHE A 508 -22.79 -1.67 -1.67
CA PHE A 508 -22.67 -0.56 -0.74
C PHE A 508 -23.20 -0.99 0.63
N ILE A 509 -22.34 -0.98 1.64
CA ILE A 509 -22.66 -1.39 3.01
C ILE A 509 -22.05 -0.38 3.97
N ASP A 510 -22.86 0.18 4.85
CA ASP A 510 -22.44 1.08 5.94
C ASP A 510 -21.40 2.14 5.50
N GLY A 511 -21.74 2.87 4.46
CA GLY A 511 -20.95 4.01 3.97
C GLY A 511 -19.76 3.65 3.06
N LEU A 512 -19.49 2.37 2.80
CA LEU A 512 -18.40 1.94 1.91
C LEU A 512 -18.92 0.99 0.82
N GLY A 513 -18.17 0.91 -0.29
CA GLY A 513 -18.59 0.13 -1.47
C GLY A 513 -19.37 0.95 -2.48
N GLY A 514 -20.08 0.26 -3.40
CA GLY A 514 -20.73 0.92 -4.54
C GLY A 514 -19.73 1.39 -5.61
N ARG A 515 -18.49 0.92 -5.56
CA ARG A 515 -17.45 1.23 -6.55
C ARG A 515 -17.69 0.50 -7.85
N ARG A 516 -17.35 1.15 -8.93
CA ARG A 516 -17.21 0.49 -10.23
C ARG A 516 -15.78 -0.04 -10.37
N LEU A 517 -15.67 -1.35 -10.55
CA LEU A 517 -14.40 -2.03 -10.78
C LEU A 517 -14.32 -2.43 -12.25
N PRO A 518 -13.53 -1.75 -13.08
CA PRO A 518 -13.36 -2.09 -14.48
C PRO A 518 -12.82 -3.52 -14.63
N VAL A 519 -13.42 -4.28 -15.54
CA VAL A 519 -13.03 -5.66 -15.88
C VAL A 519 -12.87 -5.76 -17.37
N ASP A 520 -11.71 -6.19 -17.82
CA ASP A 520 -11.48 -6.50 -19.23
C ASP A 520 -12.42 -7.65 -19.66
N PRO A 521 -13.24 -7.50 -20.70
CA PRO A 521 -14.12 -8.56 -21.19
C PRO A 521 -13.42 -9.89 -21.49
N GLN A 522 -12.15 -9.84 -21.96
CA GLN A 522 -11.33 -11.03 -22.18
C GLN A 522 -10.89 -11.72 -20.89
N ARG A 523 -10.95 -11.00 -19.76
CA ARG A 523 -10.61 -11.47 -18.42
C ARG A 523 -11.80 -11.44 -17.48
N ALA A 524 -13.02 -11.57 -18.01
CA ALA A 524 -14.27 -11.52 -17.22
C ALA A 524 -14.29 -12.52 -16.05
N TYR A 525 -13.53 -13.62 -16.13
CA TYR A 525 -13.35 -14.58 -15.04
C TYR A 525 -12.75 -13.95 -13.75
N SER A 526 -12.07 -12.81 -13.86
CA SER A 526 -11.51 -12.08 -12.70
C SER A 526 -12.57 -11.32 -11.90
N ALA A 527 -13.78 -11.18 -12.42
CA ALA A 527 -14.83 -10.35 -11.80
C ALA A 527 -15.17 -10.78 -10.37
N LEU A 528 -15.27 -12.10 -10.12
CA LEU A 528 -15.52 -12.62 -8.77
C LEU A 528 -14.38 -12.25 -7.81
N ASN A 529 -13.15 -12.42 -8.23
CA ASN A 529 -11.97 -12.04 -7.45
C ASN A 529 -12.01 -10.54 -7.07
N TYR A 530 -12.26 -9.66 -8.04
CA TYR A 530 -12.34 -8.22 -7.79
C TYR A 530 -13.44 -7.87 -6.80
N LEU A 531 -14.62 -8.49 -6.93
CA LEU A 531 -15.71 -8.31 -5.98
C LEU A 531 -15.30 -8.69 -4.57
N ILE A 532 -14.73 -9.88 -4.38
CA ILE A 532 -14.37 -10.40 -3.06
C ILE A 532 -13.24 -9.60 -2.44
N GLN A 533 -12.18 -9.29 -3.17
CA GLN A 533 -11.08 -8.48 -2.67
C GLN A 533 -11.52 -7.08 -2.23
N SER A 534 -12.33 -6.42 -3.06
CA SER A 534 -12.80 -5.07 -2.74
C SER A 534 -13.77 -5.08 -1.56
N SER A 535 -14.67 -6.04 -1.49
CA SER A 535 -15.61 -6.17 -0.38
C SER A 535 -14.91 -6.54 0.93
N SER A 536 -13.88 -7.38 0.89
CA SER A 536 -13.05 -7.72 2.05
C SER A 536 -12.25 -6.50 2.56
N ARG A 537 -11.68 -5.73 1.63
CA ARG A 537 -11.05 -4.45 1.98
C ARG A 537 -12.03 -3.52 2.68
N ASP A 538 -13.26 -3.43 2.22
CA ASP A 538 -14.28 -2.57 2.82
C ASP A 538 -14.68 -3.02 4.22
N VAL A 539 -14.65 -4.32 4.53
CA VAL A 539 -14.81 -4.82 5.90
C VAL A 539 -13.72 -4.27 6.81
N THR A 540 -12.45 -4.39 6.41
CA THR A 540 -11.32 -3.85 7.17
C THR A 540 -11.39 -2.31 7.28
N ALA A 541 -11.81 -1.64 6.23
CA ALA A 541 -11.97 -0.19 6.22
C ALA A 541 -13.08 0.29 7.18
N ARG A 542 -14.24 -0.37 7.21
CA ARG A 542 -15.30 -0.09 8.19
C ARG A 542 -14.82 -0.33 9.62
N ALA A 543 -14.00 -1.36 9.83
CA ALA A 543 -13.38 -1.62 11.13
C ALA A 543 -12.49 -0.45 11.57
N LEU A 544 -11.65 0.08 10.68
CA LEU A 544 -10.81 1.25 10.99
C LEU A 544 -11.65 2.47 11.35
N LEU A 545 -12.75 2.72 10.65
CA LEU A 545 -13.69 3.80 11.00
C LEU A 545 -14.29 3.60 12.39
N ARG A 546 -14.80 2.39 12.70
CA ARG A 546 -15.35 2.08 14.04
C ARG A 546 -14.31 2.18 15.15
N LEU A 547 -13.08 1.74 14.90
CA LEU A 547 -11.96 1.85 15.84
C LEU A 547 -11.59 3.30 16.11
N HIS A 548 -11.59 4.12 15.06
CA HIS A 548 -11.35 5.56 15.19
C HIS A 548 -12.43 6.24 16.03
N ASP A 549 -13.70 6.00 15.72
CA ASP A 549 -14.84 6.56 16.44
C ASP A 549 -14.87 6.11 17.91
N ALA A 550 -14.32 4.93 18.22
CA ALA A 550 -14.17 4.41 19.58
C ALA A 550 -12.89 4.87 20.30
N GLY A 551 -12.04 5.70 19.66
CA GLY A 551 -10.84 6.28 20.26
C GLY A 551 -9.61 5.36 20.26
N PHE A 552 -9.59 4.30 19.44
CA PHE A 552 -8.46 3.34 19.39
C PHE A 552 -7.30 3.76 18.48
N THR A 553 -7.46 4.78 17.64
CA THR A 553 -6.44 5.18 16.66
C THR A 553 -5.03 5.38 17.27
N PRO A 554 -4.83 5.96 18.46
CA PRO A 554 -3.50 6.11 19.05
C PRO A 554 -2.77 4.78 19.33
N TYR A 555 -3.51 3.69 19.44
CA TYR A 555 -2.95 2.36 19.70
C TYR A 555 -2.66 1.58 18.41
N LEU A 556 -3.29 1.93 17.29
CA LEU A 556 -3.11 1.23 16.02
C LEU A 556 -1.74 1.53 15.44
N ARG A 557 -1.14 0.51 14.78
CA ARG A 557 0.16 0.63 14.11
C ARG A 557 0.06 0.42 12.61
N LEU A 558 -0.43 -0.72 12.17
CA LEU A 558 -0.51 -1.07 10.75
C LEU A 558 -1.79 -1.86 10.44
N PRO A 559 -2.51 -1.53 9.36
CA PRO A 559 -3.57 -2.36 8.79
C PRO A 559 -2.95 -3.27 7.71
N ILE A 560 -2.65 -4.52 8.04
CA ILE A 560 -1.95 -5.45 7.14
C ILE A 560 -2.97 -6.43 6.57
N HIS A 561 -3.47 -6.19 5.35
CA HIS A 561 -4.50 -7.00 4.70
C HIS A 561 -5.80 -7.12 5.53
N ASP A 562 -5.98 -8.26 6.18
CA ASP A 562 -7.09 -8.62 7.06
C ASP A 562 -6.71 -8.61 8.55
N GLU A 563 -5.54 -8.08 8.89
CA GLU A 563 -4.98 -7.96 10.24
C GLU A 563 -4.86 -6.49 10.63
N ILE A 564 -5.14 -6.17 11.89
CA ILE A 564 -4.80 -4.88 12.50
C ILE A 564 -3.79 -5.11 13.62
N LEU A 565 -2.64 -4.48 13.48
CA LEU A 565 -1.57 -4.52 14.47
C LEU A 565 -1.68 -3.31 15.40
N ALA A 566 -1.60 -3.55 16.70
CA ALA A 566 -1.73 -2.51 17.72
C ALA A 566 -0.69 -2.65 18.83
N SER A 567 -0.37 -1.51 19.45
CA SER A 567 0.41 -1.41 20.68
C SER A 567 -0.55 -1.02 21.80
N VAL A 568 -0.82 -1.92 22.74
CA VAL A 568 -1.84 -1.75 23.78
C VAL A 568 -1.21 -1.78 25.18
N PRO A 569 -1.71 -0.96 26.15
CA PRO A 569 -1.19 -0.97 27.52
C PRO A 569 -1.15 -2.37 28.10
N ALA A 570 -0.03 -2.77 28.69
CA ALA A 570 0.22 -4.14 29.13
C ALA A 570 -0.82 -4.64 30.14
N ASP A 571 -1.26 -3.78 31.06
CA ASP A 571 -2.25 -4.12 32.08
C ASP A 571 -3.65 -4.38 31.53
N HIS A 572 -3.91 -3.93 30.31
CA HIS A 572 -5.21 -4.06 29.62
C HIS A 572 -5.09 -4.76 28.25
N ALA A 573 -3.97 -5.42 27.97
CA ALA A 573 -3.67 -5.93 26.65
C ALA A 573 -4.70 -6.94 26.13
N GLU A 574 -5.09 -7.90 26.95
CA GLU A 574 -6.12 -8.90 26.60
C GLU A 574 -7.49 -8.25 26.36
N TRP A 575 -7.90 -7.34 27.25
CA TRP A 575 -9.13 -6.58 27.04
C TRP A 575 -9.07 -5.71 25.78
N GLY A 576 -7.95 -5.02 25.57
CA GLY A 576 -7.76 -4.14 24.41
C GLY A 576 -7.82 -4.90 23.10
N ALA A 577 -7.09 -6.02 22.99
CA ALA A 577 -7.12 -6.88 21.81
C ALA A 577 -8.53 -7.44 21.54
N LYS A 578 -9.20 -7.93 22.58
CA LYS A 578 -10.58 -8.40 22.49
C LYS A 578 -11.52 -7.29 22.03
N ARG A 579 -11.39 -6.09 22.60
CA ARG A 579 -12.25 -4.95 22.22
C ARG A 579 -12.02 -4.49 20.80
N ILE A 580 -10.77 -4.48 20.33
CA ILE A 580 -10.45 -4.26 18.93
C ILE A 580 -11.14 -5.31 18.05
N GLY A 581 -11.04 -6.59 18.41
CA GLY A 581 -11.70 -7.68 17.68
C GLY A 581 -13.23 -7.54 17.63
N GLU A 582 -13.88 -7.14 18.71
CA GLU A 582 -15.31 -6.88 18.75
C GLU A 582 -15.72 -5.73 17.83
N LEU A 583 -14.92 -4.66 17.76
CA LEU A 583 -15.17 -3.51 16.87
C LEU A 583 -14.86 -3.82 15.41
N MET A 584 -13.95 -4.75 15.14
CA MET A 584 -13.65 -5.25 13.80
C MET A 584 -14.73 -6.20 13.28
N ALA A 585 -15.25 -7.07 14.15
CA ALA A 585 -16.25 -8.08 13.77
C ALA A 585 -17.49 -7.43 13.14
N GLU A 586 -18.00 -8.06 12.08
CA GLU A 586 -19.10 -7.52 11.29
C GLU A 586 -20.07 -8.61 10.85
N GLN A 587 -21.37 -8.37 11.02
CA GLN A 587 -22.41 -9.23 10.45
C GLN A 587 -22.65 -8.84 9.00
N MET A 588 -22.29 -9.69 8.06
CA MET A 588 -22.52 -9.50 6.63
C MET A 588 -23.60 -10.44 6.13
N GLY A 589 -24.84 -9.95 6.05
CA GLY A 589 -25.98 -10.81 5.77
C GLY A 589 -26.09 -11.97 6.79
N PRO A 590 -26.11 -13.24 6.33
CA PRO A 590 -26.22 -14.39 7.24
C PRO A 590 -24.89 -14.78 7.91
N VAL A 591 -23.76 -14.19 7.54
CA VAL A 591 -22.42 -14.62 7.98
C VAL A 591 -21.80 -13.59 8.91
N LEU A 592 -21.36 -14.03 10.09
CA LEU A 592 -20.49 -13.24 10.95
C LEU A 592 -19.05 -13.32 10.43
N ILE A 593 -18.46 -12.18 10.11
CA ILE A 593 -17.03 -12.05 9.84
C ILE A 593 -16.36 -11.79 11.19
N GLY A 594 -15.95 -12.87 11.85
CA GLY A 594 -15.35 -12.85 13.17
C GLY A 594 -13.85 -12.58 13.13
N THR A 595 -13.26 -12.42 14.31
CA THR A 595 -11.86 -12.08 14.49
C THR A 595 -11.19 -12.98 15.51
N ASP A 596 -9.87 -13.13 15.38
CA ASP A 596 -8.99 -13.85 16.30
C ASP A 596 -8.00 -12.84 16.92
N PRO A 597 -8.30 -12.30 18.13
CA PRO A 597 -7.37 -11.44 18.84
C PRO A 597 -6.24 -12.25 19.45
N GLU A 598 -5.00 -11.78 19.27
CA GLU A 598 -3.80 -12.36 19.85
C GLU A 598 -2.99 -11.29 20.56
N VAL A 599 -2.43 -11.60 21.73
CA VAL A 599 -1.53 -10.73 22.49
C VAL A 599 -0.18 -11.40 22.60
N GLY A 600 0.85 -10.71 22.14
CA GLY A 600 2.24 -11.14 22.26
C GLY A 600 2.97 -10.52 23.45
N GLY A 601 4.30 -10.50 23.37
CA GLY A 601 5.18 -9.74 24.24
C GLY A 601 5.30 -8.29 23.80
N ARG A 602 6.49 -7.71 23.99
CA ARG A 602 6.75 -6.32 23.63
C ARG A 602 7.09 -6.15 22.14
N SER A 603 7.68 -7.15 21.49
CA SER A 603 8.01 -7.04 20.06
C SER A 603 6.89 -7.56 19.16
N TRP A 604 6.82 -7.02 17.94
CA TRP A 604 5.97 -7.61 16.90
C TRP A 604 6.37 -9.06 16.59
N GLY A 605 7.68 -9.38 16.66
CA GLY A 605 8.18 -10.74 16.47
C GLY A 605 7.63 -11.75 17.49
N SER A 606 7.22 -11.32 18.69
CA SER A 606 6.67 -12.21 19.72
C SER A 606 5.38 -12.91 19.30
N LEU A 607 4.59 -12.31 18.41
CA LEU A 607 3.41 -12.93 17.79
C LEU A 607 3.78 -14.06 16.82
N TYR A 608 5.06 -14.21 16.48
CA TYR A 608 5.60 -15.19 15.55
C TYR A 608 6.65 -16.11 16.19
N GLY A 609 6.73 -16.12 17.52
CA GLY A 609 7.61 -17.03 18.29
C GLY A 609 8.93 -16.43 18.75
N ALA A 610 9.17 -15.13 18.58
CA ALA A 610 10.32 -14.47 19.21
C ALA A 610 10.12 -14.40 20.74
N GLU A 611 11.21 -14.57 21.47
CA GLU A 611 11.26 -14.20 22.90
C GLU A 611 11.27 -12.67 23.01
N TYR A 612 10.46 -12.06 23.88
CA TYR A 612 10.40 -10.61 24.12
C TYR A 612 9.18 -9.90 23.54
#